data_7ee415fb4ac0cd0bca9c5a399668df81
#
_entry.id   7ee415fb4ac0cd0bca9c5a399668df81
#
_cell.length_a   1.000
_cell.length_b   1.000
_cell.length_c   1.000
_cell.angle_alpha   90.00
_cell.angle_beta   90.00
_cell.angle_gamma   90.00
#
_symmetry.space_group_name_H-M   'P 1'
#
loop_
_entity.id
_entity.type
_entity.pdbx_description
1 polymer ?
#
loop_
_entity_poly.entity_id
_entity_poly.type
_entity_poly.pdbx_seq_one_letter_code
_entity_poly.pdbx_strand_id
1 'polypeptide(L)'
;MSIRKKIEANLQLAIKEKNRSNISTLRLIVAGIKDKDIAVRSKDNKEGIKDEDIKQLLKKMIKQRNESIEIYKKGNRNDLLDIEKKEVQIISEFLPKQLSEE
;
A
#
# COMPACT_ATOMS: atom_id res chain seq x y z
N MET A 1 -14.33 8.89 -6.19
CA MET A 1 -13.75 8.70 -4.85
C MET A 1 -12.23 8.69 -4.95
N SER A 2 -11.58 9.43 -4.07
CA SER A 2 -10.12 9.49 -4.09
C SER A 2 -9.51 8.19 -3.58
N ILE A 3 -8.25 7.97 -3.95
CA ILE A 3 -7.52 6.79 -3.47
C ILE A 3 -7.43 6.82 -1.95
N ARG A 4 -7.15 8.00 -1.39
CA ARG A 4 -7.09 8.17 0.07
C ARG A 4 -8.35 7.67 0.76
N LYS A 5 -9.51 8.08 0.24
CA LYS A 5 -10.79 7.68 0.82
C LYS A 5 -11.06 6.20 0.65
N LYS A 6 -10.66 5.63 -0.48
CA LYS A 6 -10.80 4.18 -0.70
C LYS A 6 -9.96 3.40 0.31
N ILE A 7 -8.74 3.84 0.57
CA ILE A 7 -7.86 3.19 1.53
C ILE A 7 -8.48 3.27 2.93
N GLU A 8 -8.97 4.45 3.30
CA GLU A 8 -9.59 4.64 4.62
C GLU A 8 -10.83 3.77 4.79
N ALA A 9 -11.67 3.70 3.76
CA ALA A 9 -12.87 2.90 3.81
C ALA A 9 -12.54 1.42 3.93
N ASN A 10 -11.53 0.95 3.18
CA ASN A 10 -11.11 -0.44 3.26
C ASN A 10 -10.52 -0.78 4.62
N LEU A 11 -9.80 0.16 5.23
CA LEU A 11 -9.25 -0.05 6.56
C LEU A 11 -10.38 -0.20 7.59
N GLN A 12 -11.39 0.65 7.52
CA GLN A 12 -12.54 0.55 8.43
C GLN A 12 -13.26 -0.78 8.26
N LEU A 13 -13.45 -1.21 7.01
CA LEU A 13 -14.07 -2.49 6.73
C LEU A 13 -13.23 -3.65 7.28
N ALA A 14 -11.92 -3.60 7.08
CA ALA A 14 -11.02 -4.64 7.56
C ALA A 14 -11.05 -4.74 9.09
N ILE A 15 -11.12 -3.59 9.77
CA ILE A 15 -11.23 -3.57 11.23
C ILE A 15 -12.53 -4.21 11.66
N LYS A 16 -13.62 -3.88 11.00
CA LYS A 16 -14.94 -4.42 11.30
C LYS A 16 -14.96 -5.94 11.10
N GLU A 17 -14.30 -6.42 10.07
CA GLU A 17 -14.24 -7.85 9.75
C GLU A 17 -13.14 -8.58 10.51
N LYS A 18 -12.33 -7.86 11.28
CA LYS A 18 -11.21 -8.43 12.04
C LYS A 18 -10.20 -9.14 11.13
N ASN A 19 -10.02 -8.62 9.93
CA ASN A 19 -9.07 -9.17 8.97
C ASN A 19 -7.68 -8.61 9.25
N ARG A 20 -6.90 -9.32 10.05
CA ARG A 20 -5.60 -8.86 10.54
C ARG A 20 -4.61 -8.53 9.43
N SER A 21 -4.55 -9.37 8.39
CA SER A 21 -3.63 -9.13 7.28
C SER A 21 -3.93 -7.82 6.57
N ASN A 22 -5.21 -7.59 6.29
CA ASN A 22 -5.63 -6.35 5.64
C ASN A 22 -5.39 -5.15 6.53
N ILE A 23 -5.72 -5.26 7.81
CA ILE A 23 -5.51 -4.18 8.78
C ILE A 23 -4.04 -3.78 8.81
N SER A 24 -3.15 -4.76 8.94
CA SER A 24 -1.72 -4.52 9.04
C SER A 24 -1.19 -3.81 7.78
N THR A 25 -1.53 -4.32 6.61
CA THR A 25 -1.06 -3.75 5.36
C THR A 25 -1.63 -2.36 5.11
N LEU A 26 -2.93 -2.19 5.37
CA LEU A 26 -3.58 -0.89 5.16
C LEU A 26 -3.03 0.17 6.12
N ARG A 27 -2.69 -0.21 7.34
CA ARG A 27 -2.06 0.72 8.29
C ARG A 27 -0.70 1.17 7.83
N LEU A 28 0.06 0.28 7.18
CA LEU A 28 1.36 0.66 6.61
C LEU A 28 1.18 1.70 5.50
N ILE A 29 0.17 1.51 4.67
CA ILE A 29 -0.14 2.47 3.62
C ILE A 29 -0.53 3.82 4.22
N VAL A 30 -1.42 3.81 5.21
CA VAL A 30 -1.87 5.04 5.87
C VAL A 30 -0.70 5.77 6.51
N ALA A 31 0.19 5.03 7.17
CA ALA A 31 1.37 5.62 7.80
C ALA A 31 2.28 6.28 6.76
N GLY A 32 2.48 5.61 5.62
CA GLY A 32 3.29 6.17 4.54
C GLY A 32 2.69 7.45 3.95
N ILE A 33 1.37 7.46 3.78
CA ILE A 33 0.67 8.65 3.29
C ILE A 33 0.82 9.78 4.30
N LYS A 34 0.66 9.49 5.58
CA LYS A 34 0.77 10.48 6.63
C LYS A 34 2.15 11.12 6.68
N ASP A 35 3.19 10.30 6.55
CA ASP A 35 4.56 10.80 6.53
C ASP A 35 4.76 11.76 5.37
N LYS A 36 4.23 11.44 4.20
CA LYS A 36 4.36 12.31 3.04
C LYS A 36 3.49 13.55 3.17
N ASP A 37 2.32 13.43 3.77
CA ASP A 37 1.47 14.59 4.06
C ASP A 37 2.22 15.60 4.92
N ILE A 38 2.91 15.09 5.95
CA ILE A 38 3.69 15.94 6.85
C ILE A 38 4.83 16.61 6.10
N ALA A 39 5.50 15.88 5.22
CA ALA A 39 6.64 16.38 4.48
C ALA A 39 6.28 17.54 3.54
N VAL A 40 5.04 17.54 3.00
CA VAL A 40 4.60 18.61 2.08
C VAL A 40 3.76 19.68 2.77
N ARG A 41 3.55 19.54 4.07
CA ARG A 41 2.69 20.46 4.81
C ARG A 41 3.27 21.86 4.83
N SER A 42 2.43 22.84 4.47
CA SER A 42 2.82 24.23 4.47
C SER A 42 1.56 25.07 4.67
N LYS A 43 1.73 26.39 4.73
CA LYS A 43 0.58 27.28 4.85
C LYS A 43 -0.35 27.13 3.65
N ASP A 44 0.20 26.80 2.49
CA ASP A 44 -0.55 26.69 1.23
C ASP A 44 -1.03 25.28 0.96
N ASN A 45 -0.50 24.28 1.65
CA ASN A 45 -0.87 22.88 1.43
C ASN A 45 -1.21 22.22 2.75
N LYS A 46 -2.47 22.27 3.11
CA LYS A 46 -2.98 21.60 4.31
C LYS A 46 -3.66 20.28 4.00
N GLU A 47 -3.92 20.03 2.71
CA GLU A 47 -4.65 18.84 2.28
C GLU A 47 -3.77 17.60 2.18
N GLY A 48 -2.46 17.78 2.09
CA GLY A 48 -1.53 16.67 1.97
C GLY A 48 -1.25 16.32 0.52
N ILE A 49 -0.76 15.12 0.31
CA ILE A 49 -0.37 14.67 -1.04
C ILE A 49 -1.61 14.33 -1.88
N LYS A 50 -1.43 14.39 -3.19
CA LYS A 50 -2.50 14.11 -4.15
C LYS A 50 -2.50 12.64 -4.56
N ASP A 51 -3.55 12.22 -5.25
CA ASP A 51 -3.69 10.84 -5.72
C ASP A 51 -2.47 10.36 -6.50
N GLU A 52 -1.88 11.22 -7.34
CA GLU A 52 -0.68 10.85 -8.09
C GLU A 52 0.47 10.48 -7.17
N ASP A 53 0.64 11.23 -6.09
CA ASP A 53 1.69 10.95 -5.12
C ASP A 53 1.40 9.66 -4.35
N ILE A 54 0.13 9.40 -4.06
CA ILE A 54 -0.26 8.16 -3.40
C ILE A 54 0.03 6.98 -4.32
N LYS A 55 -0.27 7.11 -5.62
CA LYS A 55 0.05 6.06 -6.59
C LYS A 55 1.54 5.74 -6.62
N GLN A 56 2.37 6.78 -6.59
CA GLN A 56 3.82 6.60 -6.58
C GLN A 56 4.28 5.88 -5.31
N LEU A 57 3.71 6.26 -4.18
CA LEU A 57 3.99 5.59 -2.92
C LEU A 57 3.63 4.11 -2.98
N LEU A 58 2.45 3.80 -3.49
CA LEU A 58 2.00 2.41 -3.61
C LEU A 58 2.90 1.60 -4.53
N LYS A 59 3.30 2.18 -5.66
CA LYS A 59 4.22 1.52 -6.60
C LYS A 59 5.56 1.22 -5.94
N LYS A 60 6.06 2.16 -5.15
CA LYS A 60 7.32 1.97 -4.43
C LYS A 60 7.20 0.84 -3.40
N MET A 61 6.08 0.82 -2.68
CA MET A 61 5.83 -0.23 -1.69
C MET A 61 5.78 -1.61 -2.34
N ILE A 62 5.14 -1.71 -3.51
CA ILE A 62 5.06 -2.96 -4.26
C ILE A 62 6.46 -3.38 -4.72
N LYS A 63 7.23 -2.44 -5.25
CA LYS A 63 8.58 -2.73 -5.72
C LYS A 63 9.45 -3.30 -4.60
N GLN A 64 9.39 -2.67 -3.43
CA GLN A 64 10.16 -3.13 -2.27
C GLN A 64 9.78 -4.57 -1.88
N ARG A 65 8.48 -4.86 -1.92
CA ARG A 65 8.01 -6.20 -1.57
C ARG A 65 8.36 -7.23 -2.61
N ASN A 66 8.35 -6.87 -3.88
CA ASN A 66 8.77 -7.79 -4.93
C ASN A 66 10.25 -8.14 -4.81
N GLU A 67 11.07 -7.19 -4.38
CA GLU A 67 12.49 -7.45 -4.12
C GLU A 67 12.64 -8.44 -2.96
N SER A 68 11.86 -8.27 -1.90
CA SER A 68 11.86 -9.20 -0.77
C SER A 68 11.39 -10.59 -1.20
N ILE A 69 10.37 -10.65 -2.05
CA ILE A 69 9.85 -11.92 -2.56
C ILE A 69 10.95 -12.72 -3.27
N GLU A 70 11.74 -12.04 -4.10
CA GLU A 70 12.84 -12.73 -4.79
C GLU A 70 13.89 -13.28 -3.82
N ILE A 71 14.17 -12.50 -2.78
CA ILE A 71 15.13 -12.94 -1.74
C ILE A 71 14.58 -14.15 -1.00
N TYR A 72 13.31 -14.14 -0.64
CA TYR A 72 12.68 -15.25 0.09
C TYR A 72 12.59 -16.52 -0.77
N LYS A 73 12.38 -16.35 -2.09
CA LYS A 73 12.39 -17.49 -2.99
C LYS A 73 13.74 -18.19 -2.97
N LYS A 74 14.81 -17.41 -3.05
CA LYS A 74 16.17 -17.95 -3.07
C LYS A 74 16.52 -18.62 -1.74
N GLY A 75 15.95 -18.13 -0.64
CA GLY A 75 16.20 -18.67 0.68
C GLY A 75 15.22 -19.76 1.12
N ASN A 76 14.30 -20.14 0.24
CA ASN A 76 13.26 -21.14 0.55
C ASN A 76 12.40 -20.74 1.76
N ARG A 77 12.19 -19.46 1.95
CA ARG A 77 11.36 -18.95 3.05
C ARG A 77 9.94 -18.70 2.56
N ASN A 78 9.23 -19.78 2.26
CA ASN A 78 7.87 -19.71 1.72
C ASN A 78 6.89 -19.03 2.67
N ASP A 79 7.11 -19.15 3.97
CA ASP A 79 6.28 -18.49 4.98
C ASP A 79 6.31 -16.97 4.82
N LEU A 80 7.51 -16.40 4.68
CA LEU A 80 7.68 -14.97 4.51
C LEU A 80 7.27 -14.52 3.11
N LEU A 81 7.54 -15.38 2.11
CA LEU A 81 7.15 -15.12 0.74
C LEU A 81 5.65 -14.91 0.62
N ASP A 82 4.85 -15.78 1.24
CA ASP A 82 3.40 -15.71 1.14
C ASP A 82 2.87 -14.44 1.79
N ILE A 83 3.46 -14.01 2.90
CA ILE A 83 3.07 -12.77 3.56
C ILE A 83 3.29 -11.57 2.63
N GLU A 84 4.48 -11.51 2.00
CA GLU A 84 4.81 -10.40 1.09
C GLU A 84 3.91 -10.39 -0.15
N LYS A 85 3.62 -11.56 -0.70
CA LYS A 85 2.72 -11.67 -1.86
C LYS A 85 1.33 -11.15 -1.53
N LYS A 86 0.84 -11.47 -0.34
CA LYS A 86 -0.47 -11.02 0.08
C LYS A 86 -0.50 -9.50 0.24
N GLU A 87 0.57 -8.93 0.79
CA GLU A 87 0.67 -7.49 0.93
C GLU A 87 0.68 -6.80 -0.43
N VAL A 88 1.42 -7.34 -1.40
CA VAL A 88 1.43 -6.80 -2.76
C VAL A 88 0.03 -6.81 -3.34
N GLN A 89 -0.71 -7.90 -3.15
CA GLN A 89 -2.07 -8.01 -3.65
C GLN A 89 -2.98 -6.93 -3.06
N ILE A 90 -2.90 -6.73 -1.75
CA ILE A 90 -3.72 -5.72 -1.07
C ILE A 90 -3.38 -4.31 -1.58
N ILE A 91 -2.09 -4.00 -1.68
CA ILE A 91 -1.65 -2.69 -2.14
C ILE A 91 -2.07 -2.44 -3.58
N SER A 92 -1.93 -3.44 -4.44
CA SER A 92 -2.22 -3.28 -5.86
C SER A 92 -3.70 -3.02 -6.15
N GLU A 93 -4.58 -3.35 -5.22
CA GLU A 93 -6.02 -3.09 -5.39
C GLU A 93 -6.33 -1.60 -5.50
N PHE A 94 -5.44 -0.74 -5.01
CA PHE A 94 -5.65 0.70 -5.05
C PHE A 94 -5.00 1.37 -6.25
N LEU A 95 -4.33 0.58 -7.10
CA LEU A 95 -3.75 1.08 -8.34
C LEU A 95 -4.63 0.70 -9.51
N PRO A 96 -4.64 1.53 -10.58
CA PRO A 96 -5.37 1.14 -11.79
C PRO A 96 -4.81 -0.17 -12.33
N LYS A 97 -5.68 -1.01 -12.85
CA LYS A 97 -5.24 -2.23 -13.47
C LYS A 97 -4.43 -1.89 -14.71
N GLN A 98 -3.23 -2.40 -14.78
CA GLN A 98 -2.42 -2.27 -15.96
C GLN A 98 -2.74 -3.42 -16.88
N LEU A 99 -3.15 -3.04 -18.05
CA LEU A 99 -3.31 -4.05 -19.08
C LEU A 99 -1.92 -4.36 -19.56
N SER A 100 -1.36 -5.26 -19.22
CA SER A 100 -0.04 -5.40 -19.48
C SER A 100 0.47 -5.81 -20.60
N GLU A 101 0.63 -5.57 -20.33
CA GLU A 101 1.19 -5.91 -20.83
C GLU A 101 1.42 -6.89 -21.45
N GLU A 102 1.02 -6.99 -21.48
CA GLU A 102 1.00 -7.79 -22.06
C GLU A 102 1.11 -7.93 -22.76
#